data_1b46b81c85566452244fc14853617677
#
_entry.id   1b46b81c85566452244fc14853617677
#
_cell.length_a   1.000
_cell.length_b   1.000
_cell.length_c   1.000
_cell.angle_alpha   90.00
_cell.angle_beta   90.00
_cell.angle_gamma   90.00
#
_symmetry.space_group_name_H-M   'P 1'
#
loop_
_entity.id
_entity.type
_entity.pdbx_description
1 polymer ?
#
loop_
_entity_poly.entity_id
_entity_poly.type
_entity_poly.pdbx_seq_one_letter_code
_entity_poly.pdbx_strand_id
1 'polypeptide(L)'
;MATVVQLTAEPRTAARKKGAKAVRNAGKVPAVIYGHGREPATLSIDGFDFGRLLQGITPESTIVELTVSGTTVRTLIREVQRHPLKPGIVHVDFYEIHADEKIRLEVPIHMVGIPDGVRNQGGTLDQVLRTVEIEVLPANIPERVELDTTVLVIGKSLHVSDLVIPNAEILTDGSLTICTVAPPRVEEVAVVAAPEGVVAEGAEAVAAAEPTEPELIRKRKAEEEEAEE
;
A
#
# COMPACT_ATOMS: atom_id res chain seq x y z
N MET A 1 -7.67 20.44 8.12
CA MET A 1 -8.02 20.24 9.56
C MET A 1 -7.85 18.77 9.85
N ALA A 2 -7.16 18.43 10.95
CA ALA A 2 -6.95 17.04 11.29
C ALA A 2 -8.29 16.34 11.58
N THR A 3 -8.58 15.26 10.89
CA THR A 3 -9.78 14.45 11.13
C THR A 3 -9.58 13.66 12.43
N VAL A 4 -10.50 13.83 13.38
CA VAL A 4 -10.46 13.13 14.68
C VAL A 4 -11.48 12.01 14.66
N VAL A 5 -11.04 10.78 14.89
CA VAL A 5 -11.89 9.58 14.89
C VAL A 5 -11.83 8.91 16.26
N GLN A 6 -12.99 8.45 16.75
CA GLN A 6 -13.08 7.78 18.06
C GLN A 6 -13.01 6.27 17.90
N LEU A 7 -12.24 5.61 18.77
CA LEU A 7 -12.09 4.16 18.83
C LEU A 7 -12.03 3.67 20.27
N THR A 8 -12.74 2.58 20.55
CA THR A 8 -12.72 1.95 21.88
C THR A 8 -11.67 0.85 21.91
N ALA A 9 -10.85 0.83 22.97
CA ALA A 9 -9.83 -0.17 23.20
C ALA A 9 -9.94 -0.78 24.59
N GLU A 10 -9.69 -2.06 24.70
CA GLU A 10 -9.69 -2.82 25.96
C GLU A 10 -8.23 -3.11 26.37
N PRO A 11 -7.84 -2.90 27.64
CA PRO A 11 -6.50 -3.27 28.09
C PRO A 11 -6.39 -4.80 28.15
N ARG A 12 -5.23 -5.33 27.73
CA ARG A 12 -4.95 -6.75 27.80
C ARG A 12 -3.76 -7.07 28.69
N THR A 13 -3.88 -8.08 29.53
CA THR A 13 -2.82 -8.56 30.43
C THR A 13 -1.90 -9.60 29.77
N ALA A 14 -2.41 -10.32 28.77
CA ALA A 14 -1.67 -11.39 28.09
C ALA A 14 -0.78 -10.84 26.97
N ALA A 15 0.43 -10.41 27.29
CA ALA A 15 1.38 -9.76 26.36
C ALA A 15 2.18 -10.73 25.45
N ARG A 16 2.06 -12.06 25.59
CA ARG A 16 2.89 -13.05 24.87
C ARG A 16 2.19 -13.61 23.62
N LYS A 17 2.93 -14.38 22.79
CA LYS A 17 2.47 -15.00 21.54
C LYS A 17 1.12 -15.72 21.65
N LYS A 18 0.86 -16.45 22.73
CA LYS A 18 -0.42 -17.14 22.96
C LYS A 18 -1.58 -16.14 23.13
N GLY A 19 -1.36 -15.03 23.85
CA GLY A 19 -2.37 -13.98 24.05
C GLY A 19 -2.71 -13.27 22.74
N ALA A 20 -1.72 -12.88 21.94
CA ALA A 20 -1.96 -12.24 20.65
C ALA A 20 -2.72 -13.15 19.67
N LYS A 21 -2.43 -14.47 19.68
CA LYS A 21 -3.17 -15.43 18.86
C LYS A 21 -4.63 -15.58 19.31
N ALA A 22 -4.88 -15.59 20.62
CA ALA A 22 -6.24 -15.69 21.17
C ALA A 22 -7.08 -14.44 20.81
N VAL A 23 -6.49 -13.23 20.89
CA VAL A 23 -7.14 -11.98 20.47
C VAL A 23 -7.54 -12.02 19.01
N ARG A 24 -6.63 -12.43 18.12
CA ARG A 24 -6.93 -12.54 16.67
C ARG A 24 -7.98 -13.59 16.36
N ASN A 25 -7.98 -14.71 17.07
CA ASN A 25 -9.01 -15.74 16.92
C ASN A 25 -10.40 -15.29 17.41
N ALA A 26 -10.46 -14.30 18.32
CA ALA A 26 -11.69 -13.67 18.77
C ALA A 26 -12.17 -12.53 17.84
N GLY A 27 -11.51 -12.31 16.69
CA GLY A 27 -11.85 -11.23 15.75
C GLY A 27 -11.34 -9.86 16.17
N LYS A 28 -10.57 -9.79 17.28
CA LYS A 28 -9.95 -8.54 17.75
C LYS A 28 -8.53 -8.39 17.20
N VAL A 29 -8.04 -7.14 17.11
CA VAL A 29 -6.68 -6.80 16.70
C VAL A 29 -5.86 -6.43 17.95
N PRO A 30 -4.71 -7.07 18.16
CA PRO A 30 -3.78 -6.64 19.19
C PRO A 30 -3.14 -5.30 18.81
N ALA A 31 -3.07 -4.39 19.78
CA ALA A 31 -2.48 -3.09 19.61
C ALA A 31 -1.55 -2.75 20.78
N VAL A 32 -0.68 -1.77 20.56
CA VAL A 32 0.20 -1.20 21.59
C VAL A 32 0.08 0.31 21.53
N ILE A 33 -0.02 0.95 22.69
CA ILE A 33 0.11 2.41 22.83
C ILE A 33 1.39 2.73 23.56
N TYR A 34 2.16 3.66 23.03
CA TYR A 34 3.40 4.16 23.62
C TYR A 34 3.60 5.63 23.27
N GLY A 35 4.53 6.27 23.93
CA GLY A 35 4.87 7.67 23.70
C GLY A 35 4.96 8.45 25.01
N HIS A 36 5.52 9.64 24.95
CA HIS A 36 5.61 10.64 26.02
C HIS A 36 6.14 10.08 27.36
N GLY A 37 7.16 9.21 27.33
CA GLY A 37 7.78 8.66 28.55
C GLY A 37 6.90 7.69 29.36
N ARG A 38 5.71 7.35 28.87
CA ARG A 38 4.82 6.36 29.49
C ARG A 38 5.27 4.94 29.16
N GLU A 39 5.09 4.02 30.11
CA GLU A 39 5.30 2.60 29.82
C GLU A 39 4.34 2.11 28.73
N PRO A 40 4.84 1.32 27.74
CA PRO A 40 4.00 0.78 26.69
C PRO A 40 2.84 -0.07 27.24
N ALA A 41 1.62 0.29 26.90
CA ALA A 41 0.44 -0.46 27.31
C ALA A 41 -0.09 -1.32 26.16
N THR A 42 -0.41 -2.58 26.47
CA THR A 42 -0.93 -3.50 25.47
C THR A 42 -2.47 -3.46 25.46
N LEU A 43 -3.03 -3.28 24.27
CA LEU A 43 -4.46 -3.11 24.05
C LEU A 43 -5.00 -4.17 23.08
N SER A 44 -6.31 -4.29 23.04
CA SER A 44 -7.06 -5.02 21.99
C SER A 44 -8.21 -4.14 21.50
N ILE A 45 -8.37 -4.07 20.19
CA ILE A 45 -9.42 -3.31 19.53
C ILE A 45 -10.29 -4.26 18.70
N ASP A 46 -11.52 -3.87 18.43
CA ASP A 46 -12.38 -4.63 17.53
C ASP A 46 -11.85 -4.57 16.10
N GLY A 47 -11.68 -5.74 15.47
CA GLY A 47 -11.09 -5.83 14.13
C GLY A 47 -12.02 -5.33 13.03
N PHE A 48 -13.33 -5.46 13.21
CA PHE A 48 -14.32 -5.02 12.24
C PHE A 48 -14.44 -3.50 12.25
N ASP A 49 -14.62 -2.90 13.43
CA ASP A 49 -14.73 -1.44 13.59
C ASP A 49 -13.46 -0.73 13.12
N PHE A 50 -12.29 -1.27 13.49
CA PHE A 50 -11.02 -0.72 13.03
C PHE A 50 -10.82 -0.87 11.51
N GLY A 51 -11.20 -2.02 10.95
CA GLY A 51 -11.13 -2.23 9.49
C GLY A 51 -12.02 -1.26 8.71
N ARG A 52 -13.22 -0.97 9.22
CA ARG A 52 -14.15 0.01 8.64
C ARG A 52 -13.59 1.44 8.73
N LEU A 53 -13.00 1.78 9.86
CA LEU A 53 -12.35 3.06 10.08
C LEU A 53 -11.23 3.30 9.07
N LEU A 54 -10.35 2.31 8.85
CA LEU A 54 -9.23 2.41 7.91
C LEU A 54 -9.64 2.55 6.42
N GLN A 55 -10.88 2.25 6.06
CA GLN A 55 -11.38 2.49 4.69
C GLN A 55 -11.68 3.96 4.41
N GLY A 56 -11.95 4.74 5.45
CA GLY A 56 -12.33 6.15 5.32
C GLY A 56 -11.23 7.15 5.67
N ILE A 57 -10.09 6.70 6.17
CA ILE A 57 -9.02 7.58 6.66
C ILE A 57 -7.65 7.19 6.11
N THR A 58 -6.74 8.15 6.12
CA THR A 58 -5.30 7.91 5.95
C THR A 58 -4.69 7.63 7.33
N PRO A 59 -4.26 6.39 7.63
CA PRO A 59 -3.88 6.01 8.98
C PRO A 59 -2.70 6.84 9.54
N GLU A 60 -1.73 7.18 8.70
CA GLU A 60 -0.48 7.84 9.08
C GLU A 60 -0.65 9.33 9.44
N SER A 61 -1.73 9.97 8.96
CA SER A 61 -2.01 11.41 9.15
C SER A 61 -3.27 11.70 9.97
N THR A 62 -3.98 10.68 10.47
CA THR A 62 -5.24 10.86 11.18
C THR A 62 -5.06 10.69 12.70
N ILE A 63 -5.59 11.64 13.46
CA ILE A 63 -5.62 11.59 14.93
C ILE A 63 -6.77 10.67 15.37
N VAL A 64 -6.46 9.69 16.20
CA VAL A 64 -7.44 8.75 16.77
C VAL A 64 -7.57 9.00 18.28
N GLU A 65 -8.78 9.27 18.74
CA GLU A 65 -9.11 9.32 20.16
C GLU A 65 -9.41 7.89 20.64
N LEU A 66 -8.47 7.31 21.38
CA LEU A 66 -8.62 5.99 21.99
C LEU A 66 -9.27 6.11 23.36
N THR A 67 -10.41 5.46 23.54
CA THR A 67 -11.04 5.31 24.86
C THR A 67 -10.57 4.00 25.48
N VAL A 68 -9.72 4.08 26.49
CA VAL A 68 -9.19 2.94 27.24
C VAL A 68 -9.71 2.98 28.68
N SER A 69 -10.53 2.03 29.08
CA SER A 69 -11.09 1.95 30.45
C SER A 69 -11.76 3.25 30.93
N GLY A 70 -12.40 4.00 30.02
CA GLY A 70 -13.08 5.25 30.36
C GLY A 70 -12.19 6.51 30.28
N THR A 71 -10.91 6.36 29.99
CA THR A 71 -9.99 7.48 29.76
C THR A 71 -9.77 7.63 28.25
N THR A 72 -9.97 8.84 27.73
CA THR A 72 -9.72 9.15 26.31
C THR A 72 -8.30 9.72 26.16
N VAL A 73 -7.53 9.12 25.27
CA VAL A 73 -6.16 9.51 24.94
C VAL A 73 -6.08 9.81 23.45
N ARG A 74 -5.44 10.92 23.07
CA ARG A 74 -5.20 11.28 21.67
C ARG A 74 -3.95 10.57 21.18
N THR A 75 -4.13 9.85 20.06
CA THR A 75 -3.06 9.03 19.48
C THR A 75 -2.99 9.20 17.97
N LEU A 76 -1.82 8.93 17.42
CA LEU A 76 -1.59 8.78 16.00
C LEU A 76 -1.34 7.30 15.71
N ILE A 77 -1.82 6.80 14.57
CA ILE A 77 -1.49 5.46 14.12
C ILE A 77 -0.10 5.51 13.51
N ARG A 78 0.88 4.86 14.15
CA ARG A 78 2.27 4.84 13.67
C ARG A 78 2.49 3.76 12.62
N GLU A 79 1.92 2.57 12.86
CA GLU A 79 2.08 1.43 11.95
C GLU A 79 0.83 0.55 11.98
N VAL A 80 0.42 0.09 10.80
CA VAL A 80 -0.64 -0.91 10.62
C VAL A 80 -0.06 -2.12 9.91
N GLN A 81 0.18 -3.19 10.65
CA GLN A 81 0.66 -4.44 10.09
C GLN A 81 -0.51 -5.25 9.51
N ARG A 82 -0.47 -5.51 8.22
CA ARG A 82 -1.46 -6.32 7.50
C ARG A 82 -0.91 -7.70 7.20
N HIS A 83 -1.78 -8.69 7.17
CA HIS A 83 -1.37 -10.05 6.79
C HIS A 83 -1.18 -10.13 5.27
N PRO A 84 -0.03 -10.65 4.76
CA PRO A 84 0.28 -10.63 3.32
C PRO A 84 -0.66 -11.49 2.47
N LEU A 85 -1.21 -12.58 3.01
CA LEU A 85 -2.02 -13.54 2.26
C LEU A 85 -3.50 -13.54 2.65
N LYS A 86 -3.85 -13.09 3.86
CA LYS A 86 -5.23 -13.11 4.36
C LYS A 86 -5.71 -11.68 4.56
N PRO A 87 -6.95 -11.36 4.18
CA PRO A 87 -7.51 -10.07 4.52
C PRO A 87 -7.60 -9.96 6.05
N GLY A 88 -6.88 -9.01 6.62
CA GLY A 88 -6.92 -8.77 8.06
C GLY A 88 -5.69 -8.01 8.57
N ILE A 89 -5.90 -7.35 9.71
CA ILE A 89 -4.89 -6.57 10.40
C ILE A 89 -4.27 -7.47 11.47
N VAL A 90 -2.95 -7.49 11.51
CA VAL A 90 -2.17 -8.34 12.42
C VAL A 90 -1.81 -7.59 13.70
N HIS A 91 -1.44 -6.32 13.58
CA HIS A 91 -1.04 -5.47 14.69
C HIS A 91 -1.25 -3.99 14.35
N VAL A 92 -1.42 -3.16 15.36
CA VAL A 92 -1.51 -1.71 15.23
C VAL A 92 -0.70 -1.06 16.33
N ASP A 93 0.10 -0.08 15.96
CA ASP A 93 0.90 0.72 16.87
C ASP A 93 0.32 2.13 16.95
N PHE A 94 0.00 2.54 18.18
CA PHE A 94 -0.48 3.87 18.50
C PHE A 94 0.59 4.67 19.24
N TYR A 95 0.85 5.87 18.75
CA TYR A 95 1.72 6.84 19.40
C TYR A 95 0.87 7.89 20.09
N GLU A 96 1.05 8.05 21.43
CA GLU A 96 0.37 9.09 22.21
C GLU A 96 0.94 10.46 21.85
N ILE A 97 0.05 11.42 21.55
CA ILE A 97 0.43 12.76 21.09
C ILE A 97 -0.05 13.83 22.07
N HIS A 98 0.77 14.87 22.21
CA HIS A 98 0.47 16.07 22.99
C HIS A 98 0.42 17.29 22.07
N ALA A 99 -0.44 18.25 22.40
CA ALA A 99 -0.70 19.39 21.53
C ALA A 99 0.52 20.29 21.26
N ASP A 100 1.46 20.31 22.20
CA ASP A 100 2.61 21.23 22.20
C ASP A 100 3.89 20.61 21.60
N GLU A 101 3.87 19.32 21.27
CA GLU A 101 5.05 18.61 20.78
C GLU A 101 4.99 18.43 19.26
N LYS A 102 6.09 18.76 18.56
CA LYS A 102 6.23 18.47 17.14
C LYS A 102 6.38 16.96 16.92
N ILE A 103 5.66 16.43 15.98
CA ILE A 103 5.70 15.01 15.62
C ILE A 103 6.23 14.83 14.19
N ARG A 104 6.97 13.73 14.01
CA ARG A 104 7.43 13.28 12.71
C ARG A 104 6.48 12.20 12.19
N LEU A 105 5.95 12.43 11.02
CA LEU A 105 5.01 11.51 10.39
C LEU A 105 5.20 11.48 8.88
N GLU A 106 4.77 10.39 8.26
CA GLU A 106 4.73 10.25 6.82
C GLU A 106 3.36 10.69 6.30
N VAL A 107 3.35 11.51 5.26
CA VAL A 107 2.13 11.97 4.61
C VAL A 107 2.13 11.53 3.15
N PRO A 108 1.01 10.96 2.67
CA PRO A 108 0.90 10.54 1.28
C PRO A 108 0.83 11.75 0.34
N ILE A 109 1.50 11.60 -0.81
CA ILE A 109 1.48 12.58 -1.89
C ILE A 109 0.39 12.20 -2.87
N HIS A 110 -0.54 13.13 -3.11
CA HIS A 110 -1.59 13.01 -4.11
C HIS A 110 -1.24 13.88 -5.32
N MET A 111 -1.13 13.24 -6.48
CA MET A 111 -0.94 13.95 -7.73
C MET A 111 -2.29 14.47 -8.23
N VAL A 112 -2.34 15.77 -8.51
CA VAL A 112 -3.52 16.47 -9.05
C VAL A 112 -3.26 16.84 -10.50
N GLY A 113 -4.26 16.62 -11.35
CA GLY A 113 -4.17 16.91 -12.78
C GLY A 113 -3.61 15.75 -13.62
N ILE A 114 -3.70 15.92 -14.94
CA ILE A 114 -3.15 14.98 -15.92
C ILE A 114 -1.98 15.69 -16.61
N PRO A 115 -0.76 15.13 -16.53
CA PRO A 115 0.42 15.74 -17.16
C PRO A 115 0.25 15.92 -18.68
N ASP A 116 0.71 17.06 -19.20
CA ASP A 116 0.70 17.32 -20.64
C ASP A 116 1.49 16.27 -21.44
N GLY A 117 2.57 15.74 -20.86
CA GLY A 117 3.35 14.66 -21.45
C GLY A 117 2.58 13.35 -21.59
N VAL A 118 1.64 13.07 -20.68
CA VAL A 118 0.75 11.89 -20.79
C VAL A 118 -0.37 12.18 -21.79
N ARG A 119 -1.00 13.35 -21.68
CA ARG A 119 -2.18 13.70 -22.47
C ARG A 119 -1.88 13.90 -23.96
N ASN A 120 -0.81 14.64 -24.27
CA ASN A 120 -0.52 15.07 -25.63
C ASN A 120 0.56 14.23 -26.32
N GLN A 121 1.42 13.57 -25.55
CA GLN A 121 2.60 12.87 -26.08
C GLN A 121 2.60 11.36 -25.79
N GLY A 122 1.55 10.84 -25.13
CA GLY A 122 1.41 9.41 -24.84
C GLY A 122 2.43 8.87 -23.83
N GLY A 123 3.06 9.73 -23.03
CA GLY A 123 3.99 9.34 -21.97
C GLY A 123 3.29 8.61 -20.84
N THR A 124 4.06 7.94 -19.99
CA THR A 124 3.57 7.29 -18.78
C THR A 124 4.04 8.05 -17.55
N LEU A 125 3.10 8.40 -16.65
CA LEU A 125 3.43 9.02 -15.38
C LEU A 125 3.87 7.92 -14.41
N ASP A 126 5.11 8.03 -13.91
CA ASP A 126 5.66 7.12 -12.91
C ASP A 126 5.87 7.87 -11.60
N GLN A 127 5.27 7.36 -10.52
CA GLN A 127 5.42 7.89 -9.18
C GLN A 127 6.43 7.05 -8.40
N VAL A 128 7.60 7.66 -8.12
CA VAL A 128 8.69 7.04 -7.37
C VAL A 128 8.46 7.16 -5.86
N LEU A 129 8.17 8.37 -5.40
CA LEU A 129 7.87 8.66 -3.99
C LEU A 129 6.36 8.80 -3.79
N ARG A 130 5.82 8.03 -2.84
CA ARG A 130 4.39 8.05 -2.50
C ARG A 130 4.11 8.75 -1.18
N THR A 131 5.09 8.81 -0.29
CA THR A 131 5.00 9.44 1.03
C THR A 131 6.18 10.40 1.23
N VAL A 132 5.99 11.41 2.02
CA VAL A 132 7.03 12.36 2.46
C VAL A 132 7.01 12.46 3.97
N GLU A 133 8.20 12.45 4.58
CA GLU A 133 8.36 12.63 6.03
C GLU A 133 8.37 14.12 6.36
N ILE A 134 7.48 14.51 7.26
CA ILE A 134 7.36 15.88 7.72
C ILE A 134 7.39 15.97 9.25
N GLU A 135 7.84 17.12 9.76
CA GLU A 135 7.75 17.49 11.15
C GLU A 135 6.70 18.61 11.32
N VAL A 136 5.66 18.34 12.11
CA VAL A 136 4.50 19.23 12.23
C VAL A 136 3.87 19.15 13.62
N LEU A 137 3.17 20.21 14.02
CA LEU A 137 2.34 20.19 15.22
C LEU A 137 1.03 19.43 14.97
N PRO A 138 0.48 18.68 15.95
CA PRO A 138 -0.76 17.90 15.81
C PRO A 138 -1.95 18.68 15.26
N ALA A 139 -2.03 19.98 15.56
CA ALA A 139 -3.10 20.84 15.07
C ALA A 139 -3.07 21.10 13.56
N ASN A 140 -1.91 20.95 12.92
CA ASN A 140 -1.66 21.32 11.52
C ASN A 140 -1.34 20.12 10.64
N ILE A 141 -1.60 18.90 11.08
CA ILE A 141 -1.34 17.69 10.29
C ILE A 141 -2.21 17.72 9.03
N PRO A 142 -1.63 17.70 7.81
CA PRO A 142 -2.36 17.56 6.58
C PRO A 142 -2.74 16.10 6.34
N GLU A 143 -3.94 15.82 5.84
CA GLU A 143 -4.35 14.46 5.48
C GLU A 143 -3.57 13.93 4.27
N ARG A 144 -3.21 14.82 3.36
CA ARG A 144 -2.46 14.53 2.13
C ARG A 144 -1.76 15.79 1.64
N VAL A 145 -0.70 15.60 0.89
CA VAL A 145 0.01 16.67 0.19
C VAL A 145 -0.39 16.61 -1.28
N GLU A 146 -0.92 17.71 -1.80
CA GLU A 146 -1.32 17.80 -3.20
C GLU A 146 -0.17 18.38 -4.04
N LEU A 147 0.15 17.69 -5.13
CA LEU A 147 1.17 18.08 -6.09
C LEU A 147 0.54 18.22 -7.47
N ASP A 148 0.61 19.43 -8.06
CA ASP A 148 0.12 19.67 -9.40
C ASP A 148 1.10 19.12 -10.45
N THR A 149 0.60 18.18 -11.25
CA THR A 149 1.38 17.53 -12.31
C THR A 149 1.03 18.03 -13.72
N THR A 150 0.12 19.00 -13.86
CA THR A 150 -0.44 19.43 -15.15
C THR A 150 0.65 19.92 -16.14
N VAL A 151 1.68 20.58 -15.63
CA VAL A 151 2.75 21.22 -16.44
C VAL A 151 3.86 20.24 -16.82
N LEU A 152 3.80 18.97 -16.36
CA LEU A 152 4.85 17.99 -16.62
C LEU A 152 4.85 17.52 -18.08
N VAL A 153 6.03 17.63 -18.71
CA VAL A 153 6.32 17.15 -20.08
C VAL A 153 7.20 15.91 -20.01
N ILE A 154 7.24 15.12 -21.07
CA ILE A 154 8.11 13.91 -21.16
C ILE A 154 9.57 14.27 -20.82
N GLY A 155 10.18 13.46 -19.97
CA GLY A 155 11.57 13.62 -19.51
C GLY A 155 11.77 14.64 -18.41
N LYS A 156 10.71 15.30 -17.92
CA LYS A 156 10.78 16.15 -16.72
C LYS A 156 10.32 15.39 -15.49
N SER A 157 10.89 15.73 -14.33
CA SER A 157 10.57 15.21 -13.02
C SER A 157 10.23 16.35 -12.06
N LEU A 158 9.40 16.05 -11.06
CA LEU A 158 9.17 16.90 -9.90
C LEU A 158 9.91 16.32 -8.71
N HIS A 159 10.48 17.20 -7.90
CA HIS A 159 11.28 16.86 -6.73
C HIS A 159 10.56 17.28 -5.44
N VAL A 160 11.07 16.78 -4.32
CA VAL A 160 10.54 17.13 -3.00
C VAL A 160 10.66 18.63 -2.71
N SER A 161 11.68 19.32 -3.29
CA SER A 161 11.83 20.77 -3.22
C SER A 161 10.65 21.56 -3.80
N ASP A 162 9.88 20.97 -4.71
CA ASP A 162 8.74 21.61 -5.36
C ASP A 162 7.45 21.53 -4.53
N LEU A 163 7.48 20.77 -3.41
CA LEU A 163 6.36 20.67 -2.48
C LEU A 163 6.27 21.90 -1.58
N VAL A 164 5.06 22.43 -1.47
CA VAL A 164 4.74 23.51 -0.53
C VAL A 164 3.73 23.01 0.49
N ILE A 165 4.18 22.81 1.72
CA ILE A 165 3.31 22.36 2.82
C ILE A 165 3.22 23.50 3.84
N PRO A 166 2.03 24.07 4.08
CA PRO A 166 1.88 25.14 5.05
C PRO A 166 2.09 24.61 6.47
N ASN A 167 2.87 25.33 7.27
CA ASN A 167 3.12 25.06 8.70
C ASN A 167 3.78 23.70 9.02
N ALA A 168 4.48 23.09 8.08
CA ALA A 168 5.22 21.85 8.27
C ALA A 168 6.65 21.98 7.74
N GLU A 169 7.58 21.29 8.37
CA GLU A 169 8.97 21.19 7.95
C GLU A 169 9.21 19.85 7.28
N ILE A 170 9.70 19.86 6.04
CA ILE A 170 9.97 18.63 5.28
C ILE A 170 11.33 18.10 5.71
N LEU A 171 11.37 16.86 6.21
CA LEU A 171 12.60 16.17 6.60
C LEU A 171 13.22 15.36 5.47
N THR A 172 12.40 14.95 4.50
CA THR A 172 12.84 14.20 3.33
C THR A 172 13.77 15.07 2.46
N ASP A 173 14.83 14.45 1.92
CA ASP A 173 15.80 15.15 1.06
C ASP A 173 15.08 15.79 -0.15
N GLY A 174 15.28 17.11 -0.32
CA GLY A 174 14.68 17.89 -1.40
C GLY A 174 15.09 17.46 -2.81
N SER A 175 16.22 16.76 -2.95
CA SER A 175 16.73 16.28 -4.25
C SER A 175 16.02 15.02 -4.77
N LEU A 176 15.24 14.34 -3.91
CA LEU A 176 14.52 13.12 -4.30
C LEU A 176 13.41 13.41 -5.29
N THR A 177 13.31 12.58 -6.31
CA THR A 177 12.26 12.67 -7.34
C THR A 177 10.95 12.08 -6.82
N ILE A 178 9.87 12.84 -6.92
CA ILE A 178 8.52 12.38 -6.55
C ILE A 178 7.89 11.65 -7.73
N CYS A 179 7.84 12.29 -8.88
CA CYS A 179 7.28 11.70 -10.08
C CYS A 179 8.04 12.14 -11.33
N THR A 180 7.96 11.32 -12.37
CA THR A 180 8.55 11.58 -13.68
C THR A 180 7.61 11.14 -14.79
N VAL A 181 7.69 11.79 -15.95
CA VAL A 181 6.96 11.35 -17.14
C VAL A 181 7.94 10.67 -18.08
N ALA A 182 7.82 9.33 -18.16
CA ALA A 182 8.61 8.52 -19.08
C ALA A 182 8.02 8.54 -20.50
N PRO A 183 8.85 8.46 -21.55
CA PRO A 183 8.35 8.28 -22.90
C PRO A 183 7.61 6.95 -23.04
N PRO A 184 6.64 6.86 -23.97
CA PRO A 184 5.94 5.61 -24.23
C PRO A 184 6.96 4.56 -24.66
N ARG A 185 6.85 3.36 -24.08
CA ARG A 185 7.63 2.21 -24.53
C ARG A 185 7.10 1.76 -25.87
N VAL A 186 7.77 2.12 -26.95
CA VAL A 186 7.51 1.54 -28.27
C VAL A 186 7.97 0.09 -28.16
N GLU A 187 7.04 -0.87 -28.08
CA GLU A 187 7.37 -2.25 -28.37
C GLU A 187 7.74 -2.29 -29.85
N GLU A 188 9.04 -2.33 -30.17
CA GLU A 188 9.50 -2.79 -31.46
C GLU A 188 8.98 -4.22 -31.60
N VAL A 189 7.85 -4.36 -32.27
CA VAL A 189 7.45 -5.65 -32.82
C VAL A 189 8.59 -6.01 -33.76
N ALA A 190 9.45 -6.93 -33.31
CA ALA A 190 10.45 -7.53 -34.16
C ALA A 190 9.70 -8.14 -35.35
N VAL A 191 9.68 -7.37 -36.44
CA VAL A 191 9.26 -7.92 -37.74
C VAL A 191 10.28 -9.00 -38.06
N VAL A 192 9.88 -10.25 -37.79
CA VAL A 192 10.61 -11.41 -38.24
C VAL A 192 10.59 -11.30 -39.77
N ALA A 193 11.66 -10.77 -40.33
CA ALA A 193 11.92 -10.76 -41.74
C ALA A 193 11.91 -12.24 -42.21
N ALA A 194 10.83 -12.63 -42.85
CA ALA A 194 10.79 -13.88 -43.60
C ALA A 194 11.88 -13.79 -44.69
N PRO A 195 12.77 -14.77 -44.80
CA PRO A 195 13.68 -14.81 -45.94
C PRO A 195 12.88 -15.17 -47.21
N GLU A 196 12.79 -14.20 -48.10
CA GLU A 196 12.42 -14.46 -49.49
C GLU A 196 13.48 -15.35 -50.15
N GLY A 197 12.98 -16.34 -50.85
CA GLY A 197 13.68 -16.91 -51.98
C GLY A 197 13.99 -18.38 -51.86
N VAL A 198 13.22 -19.23 -52.54
CA VAL A 198 13.67 -19.89 -53.77
C VAL A 198 12.52 -20.77 -54.30
N VAL A 199 12.13 -20.51 -55.52
CA VAL A 199 11.24 -21.27 -56.37
C VAL A 199 11.90 -22.60 -56.75
N ALA A 200 11.19 -23.72 -56.65
CA ALA A 200 11.23 -24.84 -57.62
C ALA A 200 10.16 -25.88 -57.29
N GLU A 201 9.13 -25.87 -58.06
CA GLU A 201 8.54 -26.94 -58.93
C GLU A 201 8.58 -28.41 -58.42
N GLY A 202 7.43 -29.04 -58.30
CA GLY A 202 7.32 -30.50 -58.33
C GLY A 202 6.16 -31.11 -57.54
N ALA A 203 5.00 -31.18 -58.18
CA ALA A 203 4.01 -32.26 -58.22
C ALA A 203 3.63 -33.09 -56.97
N GLU A 204 2.31 -33.11 -56.79
CA GLU A 204 1.38 -34.23 -56.52
C GLU A 204 1.36 -34.98 -55.17
N ALA A 205 0.17 -34.97 -54.67
CA ALA A 205 -0.64 -36.12 -54.18
C ALA A 205 -0.82 -36.29 -52.67
N VAL A 206 -2.04 -35.97 -52.30
CA VAL A 206 -3.04 -36.74 -51.48
C VAL A 206 -2.76 -37.09 -50.01
N ALA A 207 -3.81 -36.80 -49.27
CA ALA A 207 -4.39 -37.52 -48.12
C ALA A 207 -4.23 -36.89 -46.73
N ALA A 208 -5.33 -36.36 -46.34
CA ALA A 208 -6.00 -36.38 -45.02
C ALA A 208 -5.24 -36.99 -43.82
N ALA A 209 -5.12 -36.21 -42.77
CA ALA A 209 -5.23 -36.72 -41.41
C ALA A 209 -5.55 -35.54 -40.44
N GLU A 210 -6.58 -35.77 -39.66
CA GLU A 210 -7.20 -34.93 -38.66
C GLU A 210 -6.24 -34.47 -37.51
N PRO A 211 -6.57 -33.39 -36.82
CA PRO A 211 -5.78 -32.93 -35.65
C PRO A 211 -6.15 -33.74 -34.41
N THR A 212 -5.18 -34.43 -33.84
CA THR A 212 -5.27 -35.06 -32.51
C THR A 212 -5.04 -34.02 -31.42
N GLU A 213 -6.07 -33.85 -30.61
CA GLU A 213 -5.99 -33.13 -29.31
C GLU A 213 -5.06 -33.86 -28.35
N PRO A 214 -4.32 -33.15 -27.46
CA PRO A 214 -3.57 -33.79 -26.40
C PRO A 214 -4.48 -34.09 -25.20
N GLU A 215 -4.65 -35.39 -24.94
CA GLU A 215 -5.31 -35.92 -23.73
C GLU A 215 -4.58 -35.53 -22.44
N LEU A 216 -5.34 -34.99 -21.51
CA LEU A 216 -4.98 -34.75 -20.12
C LEU A 216 -4.76 -36.07 -19.36
N ILE A 217 -3.55 -36.24 -18.84
CA ILE A 217 -3.18 -37.33 -17.92
C ILE A 217 -3.92 -37.13 -16.58
N ARG A 218 -5.06 -37.79 -16.46
CA ARG A 218 -5.77 -38.04 -15.21
C ARG A 218 -5.73 -39.53 -14.90
N LYS A 219 -4.61 -40.01 -14.34
CA LYS A 219 -4.59 -41.31 -13.67
C LYS A 219 -3.36 -41.42 -12.77
N ARG A 220 -3.54 -41.07 -11.47
CA ARG A 220 -2.81 -41.64 -10.33
C ARG A 220 -3.33 -41.02 -9.05
N LYS A 221 -4.48 -41.49 -8.58
CA LYS A 221 -4.89 -41.40 -7.18
C LYS A 221 -6.06 -42.38 -6.94
N ALA A 222 -5.76 -43.64 -7.01
CA ALA A 222 -6.68 -44.70 -6.60
C ALA A 222 -5.88 -46.01 -6.35
N GLU A 223 -4.80 -45.96 -5.57
CA GLU A 223 -4.09 -47.19 -5.15
C GLU A 223 -3.16 -46.88 -3.95
N GLU A 224 -3.72 -46.27 -2.90
CA GLU A 224 -3.01 -46.13 -1.63
C GLU A 224 -3.99 -45.99 -0.44
N GLU A 225 -5.05 -46.79 -0.46
CA GLU A 225 -6.02 -46.88 0.66
C GLU A 225 -6.51 -48.33 0.87
N GLU A 226 -5.60 -49.29 0.72
CA GLU A 226 -5.83 -50.67 1.11
C GLU A 226 -4.55 -51.35 1.62
N ALA A 227 -3.90 -50.77 2.61
CA ALA A 227 -2.89 -51.46 3.41
C ALA A 227 -2.62 -50.70 4.71
N GLU A 228 -3.57 -50.69 5.64
CA GLU A 228 -3.31 -50.67 7.09
C GLU A 228 -4.64 -50.92 7.82
N GLU A 229 -4.89 -52.20 8.02
CA GLU A 229 -5.73 -52.69 9.11
C GLU A 229 -4.88 -52.80 10.36
#